data_2b134b0cbff95bfd8eacfc1d293946ff
#
_entry.id   2b134b0cbff95bfd8eacfc1d293946ff
#
_cell.length_a   1.000
_cell.length_b   1.000
_cell.length_c   1.000
_cell.angle_alpha   90.00
_cell.angle_beta   90.00
_cell.angle_gamma   90.00
#
_symmetry.space_group_name_H-M   'P 1'
#
loop_
_entity.id
_entity.type
_entity.pdbx_description
1 polymer ?
#
loop_
_entity_poly.entity_id
_entity_poly.type
_entity_poly.pdbx_seq_one_letter_code
_entity_poly.pdbx_strand_id
1 'polypeptide(L)'
;RDMLLTLARTQKVDLLKVSVLQLAKQYLFFVEKAQALRIELAADYLVMAAWLAFLKSRLLLPPDPDEEGPSGEDLAAHLAFQLERLAAMRDAAARLMARDQLGRDFFARGVPEGVERVRRIDYSANLLDLMQAYARQCFYDGTSP
;
A
#
# COMPACT_ATOMS: atom_id res chain seq x y z
N ARG A 1 -2.36 8.91 16.63
CA ARG A 1 -1.78 7.57 16.38
C ARG A 1 -0.35 7.69 15.90
N ASP A 2 -0.04 8.61 14.97
CA ASP A 2 1.30 8.82 14.39
C ASP A 2 2.34 9.19 15.44
N MET A 3 1.94 10.01 16.39
CA MET A 3 2.80 10.45 17.48
C MET A 3 3.17 9.32 18.44
N LEU A 4 2.24 8.40 18.72
CA LEU A 4 2.53 7.21 19.52
C LEU A 4 3.60 6.34 18.86
N LEU A 5 3.53 6.16 17.54
CA LEU A 5 4.56 5.43 16.79
C LEU A 5 5.90 6.15 16.78
N THR A 6 5.89 7.49 16.69
CA THR A 6 7.12 8.29 16.75
C THR A 6 7.79 8.16 18.11
N LEU A 7 7.03 8.24 19.20
CA LEU A 7 7.52 8.02 20.55
C LEU A 7 8.08 6.62 20.75
N ALA A 8 7.36 5.60 20.28
CA ALA A 8 7.82 4.21 20.36
C ALA A 8 9.11 3.97 19.56
N ARG A 9 9.28 4.58 18.39
CA ARG A 9 10.49 4.51 17.57
C ARG A 9 11.68 5.26 18.15
N THR A 10 11.45 6.45 18.70
CA THR A 10 12.51 7.29 19.26
C THR A 10 13.21 6.62 20.43
N GLN A 11 12.50 5.79 21.17
CA GLN A 11 13.06 5.05 22.31
C GLN A 11 13.74 3.72 21.93
N LYS A 12 13.83 3.35 20.63
CA LYS A 12 14.38 2.07 20.15
C LYS A 12 13.81 0.83 20.88
N VAL A 13 12.57 0.93 21.34
CA VAL A 13 11.92 -0.14 22.08
C VAL A 13 11.12 -0.97 21.10
N ASP A 14 11.30 -2.27 21.15
CA ASP A 14 10.53 -3.25 20.41
C ASP A 14 9.03 -3.08 20.75
N LEU A 15 8.19 -2.78 19.78
CA LEU A 15 6.75 -2.54 19.99
C LEU A 15 6.07 -3.70 20.72
N LEU A 16 6.62 -4.90 20.60
CA LEU A 16 6.19 -6.12 21.31
C LEU A 16 6.48 -6.09 22.82
N LYS A 17 7.44 -5.26 23.27
CA LYS A 17 7.89 -5.20 24.67
C LYS A 17 7.55 -3.88 25.35
N VAL A 18 6.96 -2.91 24.63
CA VAL A 18 6.55 -1.63 25.22
C VAL A 18 5.41 -1.88 26.19
N SER A 19 5.64 -1.60 27.46
CA SER A 19 4.52 -1.48 28.38
C SER A 19 3.60 -0.35 27.90
N VAL A 20 2.40 -0.70 27.45
CA VAL A 20 1.36 0.27 27.04
C VAL A 20 1.15 1.33 28.11
N LEU A 21 1.35 0.96 29.38
CA LEU A 21 1.30 1.89 30.50
C LEU A 21 2.41 2.95 30.44
N GLN A 22 3.62 2.58 30.07
CA GLN A 22 4.72 3.55 29.87
C GLN A 22 4.44 4.49 28.71
N LEU A 23 3.95 3.95 27.61
CA LEU A 23 3.56 4.73 26.43
C LEU A 23 2.47 5.74 26.79
N ALA A 24 1.43 5.32 27.50
CA ALA A 24 0.36 6.19 27.97
C ALA A 24 0.89 7.31 28.89
N LYS A 25 1.77 7.00 29.84
CA LYS A 25 2.40 8.00 30.71
C LYS A 25 3.18 9.06 29.94
N GLN A 26 3.97 8.65 28.95
CA GLN A 26 4.77 9.56 28.13
C GLN A 26 3.90 10.45 27.25
N TYR A 27 2.86 9.87 26.66
CA TYR A 27 1.92 10.63 25.84
C TYR A 27 1.17 11.70 26.66
N LEU A 28 0.68 11.36 27.84
CA LEU A 28 0.03 12.30 28.74
C LEU A 28 0.98 13.42 29.17
N PHE A 29 2.20 13.09 29.55
CA PHE A 29 3.23 14.08 29.88
C PHE A 29 3.52 15.04 28.71
N PHE A 30 3.56 14.53 27.49
CA PHE A 30 3.74 15.36 26.31
C PHE A 30 2.56 16.33 26.11
N VAL A 31 1.33 15.86 26.25
CA VAL A 31 0.12 16.69 26.11
C VAL A 31 0.08 17.77 27.20
N GLU A 32 0.39 17.43 28.45
CA GLU A 32 0.50 18.41 29.56
C GLU A 32 1.56 19.49 29.25
N LYS A 33 2.73 19.09 28.78
CA LYS A 33 3.80 20.02 28.40
C LYS A 33 3.40 20.92 27.23
N ALA A 34 2.71 20.38 26.23
CA ALA A 34 2.22 21.14 25.10
C ALA A 34 1.16 22.16 25.52
N GLN A 35 0.26 21.81 26.45
CA GLN A 35 -0.71 22.72 27.02
C GLN A 35 -0.04 23.86 27.83
N ALA A 36 0.98 23.50 28.61
CA ALA A 36 1.74 24.52 29.39
C ALA A 36 2.45 25.53 28.46
N LEU A 37 2.89 25.10 27.28
CA LEU A 37 3.50 25.97 26.25
C LEU A 37 2.46 26.72 25.39
N ARG A 38 1.18 26.61 25.67
CA ARG A 38 0.07 27.21 24.90
C ARG A 38 0.09 26.80 23.41
N ILE A 39 0.56 25.61 23.11
CA ILE A 39 0.51 25.05 21.76
C ILE A 39 -0.93 24.59 21.50
N GLU A 40 -1.52 25.08 20.41
CA GLU A 40 -2.81 24.57 19.95
C GLU A 40 -2.68 23.11 19.56
N LEU A 41 -3.33 22.23 20.33
CA LEU A 41 -3.41 20.82 20.04
C LEU A 41 -4.69 20.54 19.27
N ALA A 42 -4.59 19.77 18.18
CA ALA A 42 -5.78 19.29 17.48
C ALA A 42 -6.66 18.45 18.42
N ALA A 43 -7.97 18.53 18.25
CA ALA A 43 -8.95 17.84 19.09
C ALA A 43 -8.67 16.33 19.19
N ASP A 44 -8.18 15.72 18.11
CA ASP A 44 -7.82 14.29 18.06
C ASP A 44 -6.74 13.89 19.08
N TYR A 45 -5.78 14.78 19.37
CA TYR A 45 -4.76 14.53 20.39
C TYR A 45 -5.35 14.54 21.80
N LEU A 46 -6.33 15.42 22.05
CA LEU A 46 -7.02 15.50 23.35
C LEU A 46 -7.92 14.28 23.58
N VAL A 47 -8.63 13.84 22.54
CA VAL A 47 -9.45 12.61 22.60
C VAL A 47 -8.57 11.40 22.89
N MET A 48 -7.42 11.29 22.20
CA MET A 48 -6.47 10.21 22.46
C MET A 48 -5.89 10.29 23.88
N ALA A 49 -5.59 11.48 24.39
CA ALA A 49 -5.13 11.67 25.76
C ALA A 49 -6.17 11.21 26.78
N ALA A 50 -7.43 11.57 26.58
CA ALA A 50 -8.54 11.14 27.45
C ALA A 50 -8.70 9.62 27.47
N TRP A 51 -8.64 8.99 26.28
CA TRP A 51 -8.72 7.53 26.18
C TRP A 51 -7.54 6.83 26.84
N LEU A 52 -6.31 7.35 26.66
CA LEU A 52 -5.12 6.79 27.33
C LEU A 52 -5.12 7.02 28.84
N ALA A 53 -5.69 8.12 29.32
CA ALA A 53 -5.90 8.35 30.76
C ALA A 53 -6.88 7.33 31.34
N PHE A 54 -7.98 7.05 30.64
CA PHE A 54 -8.92 6.00 31.00
C PHE A 54 -8.25 4.62 31.03
N LEU A 55 -7.50 4.26 29.97
CA LEU A 55 -6.75 3.00 29.92
C LEU A 55 -5.75 2.88 31.06
N LYS A 56 -5.00 3.96 31.37
CA LYS A 56 -4.07 3.99 32.50
C LYS A 56 -4.79 3.74 33.83
N SER A 57 -5.95 4.35 34.04
CA SER A 57 -6.77 4.12 35.25
C SER A 57 -7.19 2.66 35.37
N ARG A 58 -7.69 2.06 34.29
CA ARG A 58 -8.09 0.65 34.24
C ARG A 58 -6.95 -0.34 34.51
N LEU A 59 -5.74 -0.02 34.04
CA LEU A 59 -4.54 -0.86 34.26
C LEU A 59 -3.96 -0.74 35.69
N LEU A 60 -4.25 0.35 36.39
CA LEU A 60 -3.74 0.58 37.75
C LEU A 60 -4.74 0.20 38.84
N LEU A 61 -6.02 0.14 38.54
CA LEU A 61 -7.04 -0.29 39.45
C LEU A 61 -7.19 -1.82 39.43
N PRO A 62 -7.51 -2.46 40.55
CA PRO A 62 -7.87 -3.86 40.57
C PRO A 62 -9.12 -4.11 39.73
N PRO A 63 -9.25 -5.27 39.06
CA PRO A 63 -10.44 -5.59 38.30
C PRO A 63 -11.67 -5.65 39.20
N ASP A 64 -12.72 -4.94 38.82
CA ASP A 64 -14.01 -5.00 39.49
C ASP A 64 -14.79 -6.20 38.95
N PRO A 65 -15.19 -7.17 39.78
CA PRO A 65 -15.90 -8.37 39.34
C PRO A 65 -17.29 -8.08 38.78
N ASP A 66 -17.89 -6.95 39.15
CA ASP A 66 -19.24 -6.55 38.73
C ASP A 66 -19.25 -5.67 37.47
N GLU A 67 -18.07 -5.35 36.89
CA GLU A 67 -17.97 -4.48 35.73
C GLU A 67 -18.09 -5.27 34.42
N GLU A 68 -19.20 -5.13 33.72
CA GLU A 68 -19.41 -5.64 32.39
C GLU A 68 -18.57 -4.83 31.37
N GLY A 69 -17.49 -5.42 30.85
CA GLY A 69 -16.68 -4.77 29.82
C GLY A 69 -15.30 -5.41 29.65
N PRO A 70 -14.56 -5.02 28.60
CA PRO A 70 -13.23 -5.56 28.36
C PRO A 70 -12.29 -5.14 29.47
N SER A 71 -11.41 -6.04 29.90
CA SER A 71 -10.41 -5.76 30.93
C SER A 71 -9.40 -4.70 30.47
N GLY A 72 -8.73 -4.04 31.42
CA GLY A 72 -7.64 -3.10 31.08
C GLY A 72 -6.53 -3.75 30.26
N GLU A 73 -6.26 -5.03 30.50
CA GLU A 73 -5.27 -5.81 29.75
C GLU A 73 -5.71 -6.11 28.31
N ASP A 74 -7.01 -6.44 28.10
CA ASP A 74 -7.54 -6.65 26.75
C ASP A 74 -7.53 -5.36 25.92
N LEU A 75 -7.87 -4.24 26.53
CA LEU A 75 -7.79 -2.93 25.88
C LEU A 75 -6.32 -2.56 25.52
N ALA A 76 -5.39 -2.87 26.40
CA ALA A 76 -3.96 -2.65 26.16
C ALA A 76 -3.43 -3.56 25.04
N ALA A 77 -3.80 -4.84 25.03
CA ALA A 77 -3.45 -5.78 23.97
C ALA A 77 -4.04 -5.36 22.62
N HIS A 78 -5.28 -4.89 22.61
CA HIS A 78 -5.91 -4.37 21.41
C HIS A 78 -5.17 -3.13 20.86
N LEU A 79 -4.77 -2.19 21.72
CA LEU A 79 -3.98 -1.03 21.31
C LEU A 79 -2.63 -1.45 20.74
N ALA A 80 -1.92 -2.35 21.41
CA ALA A 80 -0.63 -2.86 20.94
C ALA A 80 -0.76 -3.47 19.53
N PHE A 81 -1.75 -4.33 19.32
CA PHE A 81 -2.04 -4.91 18.01
C PHE A 81 -2.32 -3.85 16.93
N GLN A 82 -3.11 -2.82 17.25
CA GLN A 82 -3.39 -1.73 16.31
C GLN A 82 -2.13 -0.94 15.95
N LEU A 83 -1.22 -0.72 16.90
CA LEU A 83 0.05 -0.04 16.66
C LEU A 83 1.00 -0.88 15.79
N GLU A 84 1.09 -2.17 16.05
CA GLU A 84 1.87 -3.11 15.21
C GLU A 84 1.34 -3.15 13.78
N ARG A 85 0.03 -3.29 13.64
CA ARG A 85 -0.62 -3.26 12.33
C ARG A 85 -0.33 -1.96 11.58
N LEU A 86 -0.41 -0.82 12.25
CA LEU A 86 -0.12 0.47 11.65
C LEU A 86 1.36 0.59 11.25
N ALA A 87 2.28 0.09 12.07
CA ALA A 87 3.70 0.05 11.75
C ALA A 87 3.96 -0.82 10.51
N ALA A 88 3.41 -2.03 10.47
CA ALA A 88 3.54 -2.93 9.33
C ALA A 88 2.98 -2.33 8.03
N MET A 89 1.81 -1.67 8.09
CA MET A 89 1.23 -0.97 6.94
C MET A 89 2.13 0.17 6.44
N ARG A 90 2.75 0.94 7.34
CA ARG A 90 3.67 2.02 6.96
C ARG A 90 4.94 1.49 6.31
N ASP A 91 5.50 0.41 6.84
CA ASP A 91 6.67 -0.22 6.25
C ASP A 91 6.37 -0.81 4.87
N ALA A 92 5.21 -1.44 4.71
CA ALA A 92 4.74 -1.93 3.42
C ALA A 92 4.52 -0.78 2.42
N ALA A 93 3.89 0.32 2.85
CA ALA A 93 3.70 1.51 2.03
C ALA A 93 5.03 2.15 1.62
N ALA A 94 5.99 2.25 2.55
CA ALA A 94 7.32 2.77 2.25
C ALA A 94 8.05 1.92 1.20
N ARG A 95 7.99 0.58 1.31
CA ARG A 95 8.54 -0.35 0.31
C ARG A 95 7.84 -0.22 -1.04
N LEU A 96 6.52 -0.04 -1.05
CA LEU A 96 5.77 0.14 -2.29
C LEU A 96 6.13 1.46 -2.97
N MET A 97 6.23 2.55 -2.21
CA MET A 97 6.60 3.86 -2.74
C MET A 97 8.07 3.97 -3.19
N ALA A 98 8.93 3.11 -2.66
CA ALA A 98 10.33 3.01 -3.08
C ALA A 98 10.54 2.21 -4.37
N ARG A 99 9.48 1.58 -4.93
CA ARG A 99 9.57 0.88 -6.21
C ARG A 99 9.61 1.86 -7.38
N ASP A 100 10.17 1.38 -8.48
CA ASP A 100 10.22 2.13 -9.73
C ASP A 100 8.82 2.54 -10.17
N GLN A 101 8.65 3.81 -10.51
CA GLN A 101 7.38 4.43 -10.86
C GLN A 101 7.35 4.80 -12.33
N LEU A 102 6.22 4.49 -12.98
CA LEU A 102 5.95 4.92 -14.34
C LEU A 102 5.90 6.46 -14.42
N GLY A 103 6.65 7.02 -15.35
CA GLY A 103 6.76 8.47 -15.52
C GLY A 103 7.87 9.16 -14.71
N ARG A 104 8.49 8.41 -13.77
CA ARG A 104 9.65 8.87 -13.00
C ARG A 104 10.90 8.04 -13.30
N ASP A 105 10.82 6.73 -13.10
CA ASP A 105 11.95 5.82 -13.19
C ASP A 105 11.96 5.05 -14.51
N PHE A 106 10.80 4.84 -15.10
CA PHE A 106 10.65 4.25 -16.44
C PHE A 106 9.45 4.87 -17.17
N PHE A 107 9.50 4.80 -18.49
CA PHE A 107 8.47 5.35 -19.36
C PHE A 107 7.91 4.26 -20.26
N ALA A 108 6.60 4.28 -20.48
CA ALA A 108 5.95 3.39 -21.43
C ALA A 108 6.42 3.74 -22.86
N ARG A 109 6.58 2.72 -23.70
CA ARG A 109 6.77 2.92 -25.13
C ARG A 109 5.53 3.67 -25.67
N GLY A 110 5.73 4.80 -26.30
CA GLY A 110 4.65 5.56 -26.94
C GLY A 110 3.86 4.74 -27.95
N VAL A 111 2.81 5.34 -28.50
CA VAL A 111 2.02 4.73 -29.58
C VAL A 111 2.97 4.48 -30.75
N PRO A 112 3.08 3.22 -31.27
CA PRO A 112 3.92 2.94 -32.43
C PRO A 112 3.44 3.79 -33.60
N GLU A 113 4.39 4.41 -34.31
CA GLU A 113 4.05 5.11 -35.55
C GLU A 113 3.33 4.16 -36.50
N GLY A 114 2.20 4.63 -37.03
CA GLY A 114 1.47 3.89 -38.04
C GLY A 114 2.30 3.82 -39.33
N VAL A 115 3.05 2.76 -39.50
CA VAL A 115 3.75 2.51 -40.75
C VAL A 115 2.72 2.07 -41.78
N GLU A 116 2.40 2.96 -42.70
CA GLU A 116 1.56 2.63 -43.87
C GLU A 116 2.37 1.63 -44.75
N ARG A 117 1.92 0.38 -44.77
CA ARG A 117 2.50 -0.64 -45.66
C ARG A 117 1.92 -0.42 -47.05
N VAL A 118 2.61 0.36 -47.86
CA VAL A 118 2.30 0.46 -49.28
C VAL A 118 2.79 -0.83 -49.93
N ARG A 119 1.84 -1.71 -50.26
CA ARG A 119 2.16 -2.95 -51.00
C ARG A 119 2.32 -2.61 -52.48
N ARG A 120 3.56 -2.41 -52.92
CA ARG A 120 3.85 -2.25 -54.36
C ARG A 120 3.97 -3.65 -54.94
N ILE A 121 3.00 -4.01 -55.79
CA ILE A 121 3.04 -5.28 -56.51
C ILE A 121 3.63 -5.00 -57.87
N ASP A 122 4.83 -5.44 -58.13
CA ASP A 122 5.44 -5.39 -59.43
C ASP A 122 5.15 -6.72 -60.15
N TYR A 123 4.34 -6.61 -61.21
CA TYR A 123 4.03 -7.77 -62.05
C TYR A 123 5.13 -7.96 -63.07
N SER A 124 5.95 -9.00 -62.88
CA SER A 124 7.07 -9.37 -63.78
C SER A 124 6.74 -10.58 -64.65
N ALA A 125 5.51 -11.02 -64.65
CA ALA A 125 5.04 -12.16 -65.42
C ALA A 125 5.07 -11.88 -66.92
N ASN A 126 5.66 -12.76 -67.69
CA ASN A 126 5.63 -12.74 -69.13
C ASN A 126 4.53 -13.67 -69.68
N LEU A 127 4.30 -13.62 -71.03
CA LEU A 127 3.26 -14.43 -71.66
C LEU A 127 3.47 -15.94 -71.45
N LEU A 128 4.73 -16.38 -71.41
CA LEU A 128 5.09 -17.79 -71.18
C LEU A 128 4.70 -18.25 -69.81
N ASP A 129 4.97 -17.42 -68.75
CA ASP A 129 4.59 -17.72 -67.40
C ASP A 129 3.07 -17.83 -67.23
N LEU A 130 2.33 -16.96 -67.92
CA LEU A 130 0.89 -16.99 -67.90
C LEU A 130 0.33 -18.27 -68.57
N MET A 131 0.90 -18.64 -69.72
CA MET A 131 0.51 -19.88 -70.41
C MET A 131 0.82 -21.13 -69.57
N GLN A 132 1.97 -21.17 -68.90
CA GLN A 132 2.31 -22.26 -68.01
C GLN A 132 1.39 -22.34 -66.82
N ALA A 133 1.02 -21.22 -66.20
CA ALA A 133 0.09 -21.18 -65.09
C ALA A 133 -1.31 -21.67 -65.53
N TYR A 134 -1.76 -21.23 -66.68
CA TYR A 134 -3.04 -21.67 -67.27
C TYR A 134 -3.03 -23.19 -67.59
N ALA A 135 -1.97 -23.69 -68.18
CA ALA A 135 -1.84 -25.14 -68.45
C ALA A 135 -1.90 -25.98 -67.17
N ARG A 136 -1.22 -25.52 -66.10
CA ARG A 136 -1.28 -26.18 -64.76
C ARG A 136 -2.69 -26.17 -64.22
N GLN A 137 -3.39 -25.04 -64.32
CA GLN A 137 -4.78 -24.92 -63.86
C GLN A 137 -5.70 -25.90 -64.57
N CYS A 138 -5.64 -25.96 -65.92
CA CYS A 138 -6.42 -26.90 -66.73
C CYS A 138 -6.10 -28.36 -66.43
N PHE A 139 -4.86 -28.66 -66.05
CA PHE A 139 -4.47 -30.04 -65.70
C PHE A 139 -5.03 -30.45 -64.34
N TYR A 140 -5.15 -29.51 -63.39
CA TYR A 140 -5.71 -29.77 -62.06
C TYR A 140 -7.25 -29.89 -62.11
N ASP A 141 -7.94 -29.09 -62.91
CA ASP A 141 -9.41 -29.16 -63.07
C ASP A 141 -9.85 -30.42 -63.85
N GLY A 142 -8.93 -31.03 -64.65
CA GLY A 142 -9.23 -32.26 -65.38
C GLY A 142 -9.04 -33.59 -64.63
N THR A 143 -8.55 -33.52 -63.39
CA THR A 143 -8.23 -34.71 -62.54
C THR A 143 -9.13 -34.80 -61.33
N SER A 144 -10.32 -34.21 -61.30
CA SER A 144 -11.33 -34.53 -60.27
C SER A 144 -12.15 -35.72 -60.77
N PRO A 145 -12.15 -36.86 -60.01
CA PRO A 145 -13.02 -38.00 -60.26
C PRO A 145 -14.50 -37.65 -59.93
#